data_aab2190fe1c5ef23c7e659d8f0f6579d
#
_entry.id   aab2190fe1c5ef23c7e659d8f0f6579d
#
_cell.length_a   1.000
_cell.length_b   1.000
_cell.length_c   1.000
_cell.angle_alpha   90.00
_cell.angle_beta   90.00
_cell.angle_gamma   90.00
#
_symmetry.space_group_name_H-M   'P 1'
#
loop_
_entity.id
_entity.type
_entity.pdbx_description
1 polymer ?
#
loop_
_entity_poly.entity_id
_entity_poly.type
_entity_poly.pdbx_seq_one_letter_code
_entity_poly.pdbx_strand_id
1 'polypeptide(L)'
;IYNSVSEAAGQLKETKSVLTSETRSEWSLLMKPGIFKAVIIGVCIAILGQFMGVNAVLYYGPSIFENAGLSGGDSLFYQVLVGLVNTLTTVLALVIIDKVGRKKLVYYGVSGMVVSLILIGLYFLFGDSLGVSSLFLLVFFLFYVFCCAVSICAVVFVLLSEMYPTKVRGLAMSIAGFALWIGTYLIEIGRAHV
;
A
#
# COMPACT_ATOMS: atom_id res chain seq x y z
N ILE A 1 3.51 -41.01 11.90
CA ILE A 1 4.01 -40.55 10.72
C ILE A 1 3.89 -41.77 9.79
N TYR A 2 4.24 -41.83 8.52
CA TYR A 2 3.82 -42.83 7.55
C TYR A 2 4.52 -44.20 7.77
N ASN A 3 3.77 -45.29 7.75
CA ASN A 3 4.31 -46.66 7.95
C ASN A 3 4.79 -47.31 6.65
N SER A 4 4.37 -46.77 5.48
CA SER A 4 4.82 -47.28 4.18
C SER A 4 4.78 -46.16 3.09
N VAL A 5 5.59 -46.36 2.03
CA VAL A 5 5.63 -45.43 0.88
C VAL A 5 4.29 -45.44 0.12
N SER A 6 3.58 -46.55 0.09
CA SER A 6 2.26 -46.66 -0.55
C SER A 6 1.17 -45.87 0.18
N GLU A 7 1.23 -45.83 1.50
CA GLU A 7 0.30 -45.05 2.33
C GLU A 7 0.54 -43.57 2.18
N ALA A 8 1.81 -43.12 2.15
CA ALA A 8 2.19 -41.75 1.86
C ALA A 8 1.75 -41.30 0.46
N ALA A 9 1.89 -42.14 -0.54
CA ALA A 9 1.43 -41.88 -1.90
C ALA A 9 -0.10 -41.79 -2.01
N GLY A 10 -0.82 -42.62 -1.26
CA GLY A 10 -2.28 -42.57 -1.17
C GLY A 10 -2.78 -41.27 -0.57
N GLN A 11 -2.22 -40.86 0.55
CA GLN A 11 -2.57 -39.61 1.21
C GLN A 11 -2.19 -38.38 0.38
N LEU A 12 -1.06 -38.41 -0.32
CA LEU A 12 -0.65 -37.33 -1.24
C LEU A 12 -1.67 -37.19 -2.38
N LYS A 13 -2.16 -38.30 -2.94
CA LYS A 13 -3.17 -38.26 -4.01
C LYS A 13 -4.51 -37.76 -3.52
N GLU A 14 -4.93 -38.16 -2.31
CA GLU A 14 -6.16 -37.69 -1.68
C GLU A 14 -6.08 -36.17 -1.37
N THR A 15 -5.02 -35.75 -0.72
CA THR A 15 -4.77 -34.32 -0.43
C THR A 15 -4.76 -33.49 -1.72
N LYS A 16 -4.11 -33.99 -2.78
CA LYS A 16 -4.06 -33.31 -4.06
C LYS A 16 -5.44 -33.20 -4.73
N SER A 17 -6.28 -34.23 -4.60
CA SER A 17 -7.64 -34.22 -5.15
C SER A 17 -8.55 -33.23 -4.38
N VAL A 18 -8.45 -33.19 -3.05
CA VAL A 18 -9.19 -32.25 -2.19
C VAL A 18 -8.77 -30.81 -2.52
N LEU A 19 -7.49 -30.51 -2.56
CA LEU A 19 -6.97 -29.18 -2.92
C LEU A 19 -7.44 -28.74 -4.32
N THR A 20 -7.43 -29.65 -5.29
CA THR A 20 -7.88 -29.33 -6.65
C THR A 20 -9.38 -29.06 -6.71
N SER A 21 -10.18 -29.79 -5.95
CA SER A 21 -11.63 -29.61 -5.89
C SER A 21 -12.00 -28.32 -5.14
N GLU A 22 -11.31 -27.98 -4.06
CA GLU A 22 -11.50 -26.73 -3.31
C GLU A 22 -11.15 -25.53 -4.18
N THR A 23 -9.98 -25.52 -4.82
CA THR A 23 -9.56 -24.42 -5.71
C THR A 23 -10.56 -24.20 -6.85
N ARG A 24 -11.06 -25.28 -7.47
CA ARG A 24 -12.05 -25.18 -8.54
C ARG A 24 -13.37 -24.63 -8.04
N SER A 25 -13.78 -24.97 -6.82
CA SER A 25 -14.96 -24.44 -6.17
C SER A 25 -14.79 -22.94 -5.86
N GLU A 26 -13.61 -22.51 -5.40
CA GLU A 26 -13.31 -21.10 -5.12
C GLU A 26 -13.38 -20.22 -6.37
N TRP A 27 -12.80 -20.65 -7.49
CA TRP A 27 -12.90 -19.93 -8.77
C TRP A 27 -14.32 -19.79 -9.25
N SER A 28 -15.13 -20.87 -9.13
CA SER A 28 -16.55 -20.83 -9.49
C SER A 28 -17.34 -19.87 -8.60
N LEU A 29 -17.02 -19.81 -7.31
CA LEU A 29 -17.64 -18.86 -6.38
C LEU A 29 -17.22 -17.41 -6.67
N LEU A 30 -15.96 -17.18 -7.03
CA LEU A 30 -15.43 -15.86 -7.36
C LEU A 30 -16.16 -15.24 -8.56
N MET A 31 -16.57 -16.04 -9.52
CA MET A 31 -17.30 -15.61 -10.72
C MET A 31 -18.78 -15.26 -10.48
N LYS A 32 -19.31 -15.48 -9.26
CA LYS A 32 -20.67 -15.05 -8.94
C LYS A 32 -20.77 -13.52 -8.98
N PRO A 33 -21.84 -12.95 -9.58
CA PRO A 33 -21.94 -11.50 -9.86
C PRO A 33 -21.68 -10.58 -8.66
N GLY A 34 -22.13 -10.98 -7.47
CA GLY A 34 -21.92 -10.20 -6.24
C GLY A 34 -20.46 -10.20 -5.75
N ILE A 35 -19.82 -11.37 -5.75
CA ILE A 35 -18.42 -11.53 -5.31
C ILE A 35 -17.49 -10.93 -6.35
N PHE A 36 -17.75 -11.12 -7.64
CA PHE A 36 -16.96 -10.56 -8.73
C PHE A 36 -16.93 -9.03 -8.69
N LYS A 37 -18.07 -8.37 -8.41
CA LYS A 37 -18.11 -6.91 -8.19
C LYS A 37 -17.23 -6.48 -7.03
N ALA A 38 -17.25 -7.20 -5.91
CA ALA A 38 -16.39 -6.91 -4.77
C ALA A 38 -14.91 -7.05 -5.13
N VAL A 39 -14.53 -8.06 -5.92
CA VAL A 39 -13.15 -8.25 -6.40
C VAL A 39 -12.72 -7.10 -7.30
N ILE A 40 -13.55 -6.66 -8.24
CA ILE A 40 -13.24 -5.51 -9.10
C ILE A 40 -13.04 -4.25 -8.25
N ILE A 41 -13.91 -3.98 -7.31
CA ILE A 41 -13.78 -2.82 -6.41
C ILE A 41 -12.48 -2.90 -5.62
N GLY A 42 -12.13 -4.07 -5.09
CA GLY A 42 -10.90 -4.27 -4.35
C GLY A 42 -9.64 -4.10 -5.21
N VAL A 43 -9.65 -4.60 -6.44
CA VAL A 43 -8.57 -4.38 -7.42
C VAL A 43 -8.42 -2.89 -7.73
N CYS A 44 -9.53 -2.18 -7.96
CA CYS A 44 -9.50 -0.73 -8.19
C CYS A 44 -8.92 0.02 -6.98
N ILE A 45 -9.33 -0.31 -5.76
CA ILE A 45 -8.80 0.30 -4.54
C ILE A 45 -7.30 0.02 -4.41
N ALA A 46 -6.85 -1.21 -4.68
CA ALA A 46 -5.44 -1.60 -4.61
C ALA A 46 -4.59 -0.80 -5.62
N ILE A 47 -5.04 -0.69 -6.85
CA ILE A 47 -4.35 0.09 -7.91
C ILE A 47 -4.35 1.57 -7.57
N LEU A 48 -5.50 2.16 -7.24
CA LEU A 48 -5.61 3.58 -6.90
C LEU A 48 -4.78 3.95 -5.67
N GLY A 49 -4.66 3.02 -4.70
CA GLY A 49 -3.77 3.19 -3.56
C GLY A 49 -2.30 3.39 -3.95
N GLN A 50 -1.82 2.77 -5.04
CA GLN A 50 -0.46 2.96 -5.53
C GLN A 50 -0.26 4.32 -6.21
N PHE A 51 -1.28 4.84 -6.89
CA PHE A 51 -1.24 6.17 -7.53
C PHE A 51 -1.11 7.32 -6.52
N MET A 52 -1.31 7.09 -5.25
CA MET A 52 -1.09 8.10 -4.20
C MET A 52 0.39 8.49 -4.04
N GLY A 53 1.33 7.70 -4.54
CA GLY A 53 2.73 8.09 -4.69
C GLY A 53 3.61 7.89 -3.46
N VAL A 54 3.19 7.11 -2.46
CA VAL A 54 4.04 6.82 -1.29
C VAL A 54 5.35 6.14 -1.68
N ASN A 55 5.29 5.21 -2.63
CA ASN A 55 6.49 4.54 -3.15
C ASN A 55 7.44 5.55 -3.82
N ALA A 56 6.89 6.55 -4.50
CA ALA A 56 7.67 7.63 -5.08
C ALA A 56 8.47 8.40 -4.02
N VAL A 57 7.85 8.75 -2.91
CA VAL A 57 8.53 9.43 -1.79
C VAL A 57 9.62 8.54 -1.19
N LEU A 58 9.36 7.25 -1.04
CA LEU A 58 10.33 6.31 -0.47
C LEU A 58 11.53 6.04 -1.39
N TYR A 59 11.33 5.98 -2.71
CA TYR A 59 12.42 5.69 -3.67
C TYR A 59 13.17 6.94 -4.12
N TYR A 60 12.48 8.04 -4.34
CA TYR A 60 13.06 9.28 -4.88
C TYR A 60 13.26 10.37 -3.82
N GLY A 61 12.95 10.08 -2.55
CA GLY A 61 13.12 11.03 -1.44
C GLY A 61 14.50 11.67 -1.40
N PRO A 62 15.62 10.92 -1.46
CA PRO A 62 16.97 11.50 -1.46
C PRO A 62 17.17 12.51 -2.59
N SER A 63 16.79 12.17 -3.81
CA SER A 63 16.93 13.08 -4.97
C SER A 63 16.05 14.33 -4.85
N ILE A 64 14.87 14.20 -4.24
CA ILE A 64 14.00 15.35 -4.00
C ILE A 64 14.62 16.29 -2.97
N PHE A 65 15.22 15.75 -1.91
CA PHE A 65 15.89 16.54 -0.89
C PHE A 65 17.19 17.19 -1.41
N GLU A 66 17.96 16.50 -2.24
CA GLU A 66 19.14 17.06 -2.92
C GLU A 66 18.75 18.23 -3.84
N ASN A 67 17.70 18.07 -4.65
CA ASN A 67 17.18 19.14 -5.51
C ASN A 67 16.62 20.35 -4.72
N ALA A 68 16.22 20.13 -3.48
CA ALA A 68 15.80 21.19 -2.56
C ALA A 68 16.98 21.86 -1.83
N GLY A 69 18.23 21.56 -2.20
CA GLY A 69 19.44 22.18 -1.67
C GLY A 69 20.00 21.53 -0.39
N LEU A 70 19.56 20.34 -0.03
CA LEU A 70 20.14 19.58 1.06
C LEU A 70 21.38 18.80 0.54
N SER A 71 22.45 18.72 1.35
CA SER A 71 23.64 17.97 0.95
C SER A 71 23.34 16.47 0.83
N GLY A 72 24.06 15.74 -0.05
CA GLY A 72 23.81 14.31 -0.28
C GLY A 72 23.90 13.44 0.98
N GLY A 73 24.74 13.81 1.94
CA GLY A 73 24.82 13.14 3.25
C GLY A 73 23.57 13.38 4.11
N ASP A 74 23.08 14.60 4.11
CA ASP A 74 21.87 14.97 4.85
C ASP A 74 20.63 14.38 4.21
N SER A 75 20.55 14.29 2.87
CA SER A 75 19.41 13.73 2.16
C SER A 75 19.17 12.26 2.52
N LEU A 76 20.25 11.47 2.66
CA LEU A 76 20.15 10.08 3.12
C LEU A 76 19.68 9.98 4.57
N PHE A 77 20.16 10.87 5.44
CA PHE A 77 19.71 10.94 6.83
C PHE A 77 18.21 11.25 6.91
N TYR A 78 17.73 12.22 6.13
CA TYR A 78 16.31 12.54 6.07
C TYR A 78 15.47 11.40 5.51
N GLN A 79 16.00 10.62 4.57
CA GLN A 79 15.32 9.41 4.08
C GLN A 79 15.18 8.35 5.17
N VAL A 80 16.18 8.15 6.00
CA VAL A 80 16.08 7.26 7.18
C VAL A 80 15.02 7.76 8.15
N LEU A 81 14.92 9.06 8.37
CA LEU A 81 13.90 9.68 9.22
C LEU A 81 12.48 9.45 8.65
N VAL A 82 12.31 9.61 7.34
CA VAL A 82 11.05 9.29 6.65
C VAL A 82 10.66 7.83 6.84
N GLY A 83 11.60 6.90 6.67
CA GLY A 83 11.39 5.48 6.89
C GLY A 83 11.01 5.14 8.34
N LEU A 84 11.67 5.77 9.31
CA LEU A 84 11.37 5.61 10.73
C LEU A 84 9.95 6.10 11.05
N VAL A 85 9.58 7.29 10.59
CA VAL A 85 8.22 7.85 10.77
C VAL A 85 7.20 6.93 10.13
N ASN A 86 7.44 6.43 8.91
CA ASN A 86 6.54 5.50 8.25
C ASN A 86 6.31 4.23 9.07
N THR A 87 7.37 3.64 9.61
CA THR A 87 7.29 2.43 10.44
C THR A 87 6.53 2.66 11.73
N LEU A 88 6.89 3.70 12.48
CA LEU A 88 6.23 4.04 13.75
C LEU A 88 4.74 4.37 13.54
N THR A 89 4.43 5.10 12.48
CA THR A 89 3.06 5.47 12.13
C THR A 89 2.24 4.25 11.72
N THR A 90 2.83 3.30 11.00
CA THR A 90 2.14 2.06 10.63
C THR A 90 1.78 1.24 11.87
N VAL A 91 2.69 1.12 12.84
CA VAL A 91 2.40 0.46 14.11
C VAL A 91 1.28 1.18 14.87
N LEU A 92 1.34 2.52 14.92
CA LEU A 92 0.30 3.34 15.54
C LEU A 92 -1.05 3.16 14.84
N ALA A 93 -1.07 3.09 13.52
CA ALA A 93 -2.27 2.90 12.72
C ALA A 93 -2.98 1.60 13.05
N LEU A 94 -2.24 0.50 13.26
CA LEU A 94 -2.82 -0.80 13.65
C LEU A 94 -3.58 -0.72 14.98
N VAL A 95 -3.14 0.12 15.91
CA VAL A 95 -3.80 0.33 17.21
C VAL A 95 -5.04 1.25 17.06
N ILE A 96 -4.96 2.22 16.17
CA ILE A 96 -6.00 3.25 16.01
C ILE A 96 -7.15 2.76 15.12
N ILE A 97 -6.89 1.89 14.15
CA ILE A 97 -7.86 1.46 13.14
C ILE A 97 -9.15 0.89 13.74
N ASP A 98 -9.03 0.16 14.85
CA ASP A 98 -10.17 -0.44 15.53
C ASP A 98 -10.96 0.56 16.37
N LYS A 99 -10.32 1.64 16.84
CA LYS A 99 -10.96 2.67 17.68
C LYS A 99 -11.67 3.74 16.86
N VAL A 100 -11.05 4.22 15.79
CA VAL A 100 -11.55 5.34 14.97
C VAL A 100 -12.48 4.83 13.86
N GLY A 101 -12.22 3.63 13.36
CA GLY A 101 -12.95 3.03 12.26
C GLY A 101 -12.33 3.35 10.89
N ARG A 102 -12.38 2.35 10.02
CA ARG A 102 -11.70 2.33 8.70
C ARG A 102 -12.07 3.53 7.83
N LYS A 103 -13.37 3.85 7.73
CA LYS A 103 -13.88 4.93 6.86
C LYS A 103 -13.38 6.31 7.29
N LYS A 104 -13.43 6.63 8.58
CA LYS A 104 -12.97 7.92 9.09
C LYS A 104 -11.46 8.08 8.90
N LEU A 105 -10.71 7.00 9.14
CA LEU A 105 -9.25 7.00 9.02
C LEU A 105 -8.81 7.29 7.57
N VAL A 106 -9.48 6.70 6.58
CA VAL A 106 -9.25 6.98 5.17
C VAL A 106 -9.58 8.44 4.83
N TYR A 107 -10.73 8.96 5.29
CA TYR A 107 -11.11 10.36 5.03
C TYR A 107 -10.10 11.36 5.57
N TYR A 108 -9.70 11.24 6.84
CA TYR A 108 -8.74 12.14 7.46
C TYR A 108 -7.34 12.01 6.83
N GLY A 109 -6.92 10.79 6.55
CA GLY A 109 -5.60 10.57 5.94
C GLY A 109 -5.53 11.08 4.51
N VAL A 110 -6.53 10.80 3.66
CA VAL A 110 -6.56 11.29 2.27
C VAL A 110 -6.63 12.82 2.24
N SER A 111 -7.47 13.45 3.08
CA SER A 111 -7.52 14.91 3.15
C SER A 111 -6.20 15.51 3.62
N GLY A 112 -5.54 14.90 4.60
CA GLY A 112 -4.21 15.31 5.05
C GLY A 112 -3.14 15.18 3.97
N MET A 113 -3.17 14.10 3.18
CA MET A 113 -2.27 13.93 2.03
C MET A 113 -2.47 15.01 0.95
N VAL A 114 -3.72 15.33 0.62
CA VAL A 114 -4.02 16.40 -0.35
C VAL A 114 -3.47 17.74 0.13
N VAL A 115 -3.68 18.09 1.40
CA VAL A 115 -3.14 19.32 1.99
C VAL A 115 -1.61 19.32 1.93
N SER A 116 -0.96 18.21 2.29
CA SER A 116 0.51 18.11 2.23
C SER A 116 1.04 18.30 0.82
N LEU A 117 0.41 17.68 -0.19
CA LEU A 117 0.84 17.81 -1.58
C LEU A 117 0.68 19.23 -2.10
N ILE A 118 -0.39 19.94 -1.69
CA ILE A 118 -0.57 21.37 -2.01
C ILE A 118 0.56 22.18 -1.38
N LEU A 119 0.90 21.94 -0.11
CA LEU A 119 1.98 22.65 0.57
C LEU A 119 3.35 22.39 -0.07
N ILE A 120 3.63 21.13 -0.46
CA ILE A 120 4.84 20.76 -1.19
C ILE A 120 4.89 21.49 -2.55
N GLY A 121 3.77 21.49 -3.28
CA GLY A 121 3.68 22.22 -4.56
C GLY A 121 3.90 23.72 -4.42
N LEU A 122 3.32 24.35 -3.40
CA LEU A 122 3.54 25.75 -3.08
C LEU A 122 4.99 26.03 -2.69
N TYR A 123 5.64 25.13 -1.97
CA TYR A 123 7.05 25.25 -1.65
C TYR A 123 7.93 25.28 -2.91
N PHE A 124 7.70 24.40 -3.90
CA PHE A 124 8.46 24.41 -5.15
C PHE A 124 8.18 25.62 -6.03
N LEU A 125 6.98 26.23 -5.92
CA LEU A 125 6.63 27.43 -6.71
C LEU A 125 7.15 28.73 -6.10
N PHE A 126 7.15 28.84 -4.78
CA PHE A 126 7.38 30.11 -4.08
C PHE A 126 8.51 30.06 -3.05
N GLY A 127 9.04 28.87 -2.73
CA GLY A 127 10.03 28.67 -1.67
C GLY A 127 11.30 29.48 -1.86
N ASP A 128 11.82 29.52 -3.09
CA ASP A 128 13.02 30.29 -3.44
C ASP A 128 12.77 31.80 -3.32
N SER A 129 11.58 32.27 -3.73
CA SER A 129 11.19 33.70 -3.67
C SER A 129 10.98 34.16 -2.24
N LEU A 130 10.56 33.28 -1.35
CA LEU A 130 10.27 33.61 0.05
C LEU A 130 11.44 33.31 1.00
N GLY A 131 12.53 32.71 0.49
CA GLY A 131 13.68 32.30 1.32
C GLY A 131 13.33 31.23 2.37
N VAL A 132 12.35 30.37 2.07
CA VAL A 132 11.87 29.34 3.00
C VAL A 132 12.90 28.22 3.08
N SER A 133 13.32 27.85 4.29
CA SER A 133 14.29 26.79 4.50
C SER A 133 13.80 25.43 3.97
N SER A 134 14.72 24.65 3.38
CA SER A 134 14.45 23.28 2.91
C SER A 134 13.94 22.33 4.00
N LEU A 135 14.10 22.67 5.27
CA LEU A 135 13.55 21.93 6.40
C LEU A 135 12.00 21.92 6.41
N PHE A 136 11.35 22.96 5.88
CA PHE A 136 9.89 22.96 5.75
C PHE A 136 9.40 21.91 4.75
N LEU A 137 10.16 21.69 3.68
CA LEU A 137 9.88 20.62 2.73
C LEU A 137 9.91 19.26 3.43
N LEU A 138 10.92 19.01 4.25
CA LEU A 138 11.01 17.77 5.05
C LEU A 138 9.78 17.59 5.96
N VAL A 139 9.35 18.64 6.66
CA VAL A 139 8.17 18.60 7.52
C VAL A 139 6.90 18.23 6.71
N PHE A 140 6.72 18.82 5.53
CA PHE A 140 5.57 18.52 4.68
C PHE A 140 5.61 17.07 4.15
N PHE A 141 6.80 16.56 3.79
CA PHE A 141 6.98 15.16 3.41
C PHE A 141 6.70 14.21 4.58
N LEU A 142 7.20 14.49 5.77
CA LEU A 142 6.92 13.69 6.96
C LEU A 142 5.42 13.66 7.27
N PHE A 143 4.74 14.80 7.15
CA PHE A 143 3.30 14.88 7.35
C PHE A 143 2.53 14.09 6.28
N TYR A 144 2.96 14.15 5.02
CA TYR A 144 2.41 13.34 3.95
C TYR A 144 2.54 11.84 4.24
N VAL A 145 3.75 11.39 4.60
CA VAL A 145 4.03 9.98 4.92
C VAL A 145 3.21 9.52 6.12
N PHE A 146 3.10 10.35 7.15
CA PHE A 146 2.26 10.09 8.31
C PHE A 146 0.80 9.88 7.91
N CYS A 147 0.21 10.78 7.15
CA CYS A 147 -1.18 10.68 6.69
C CYS A 147 -1.41 9.44 5.82
N CYS A 148 -0.45 9.11 4.94
CA CYS A 148 -0.53 7.94 4.07
C CYS A 148 -0.41 6.63 4.86
N ALA A 149 0.54 6.54 5.79
CA ALA A 149 0.77 5.35 6.61
C ALA A 149 -0.44 5.04 7.53
N VAL A 150 -1.04 6.08 8.13
CA VAL A 150 -2.23 5.92 8.98
C VAL A 150 -3.46 5.51 8.17
N SER A 151 -3.59 5.96 6.93
CA SER A 151 -4.80 5.72 6.13
C SER A 151 -4.65 4.54 5.16
N ILE A 152 -4.08 4.81 4.00
CA ILE A 152 -4.11 3.86 2.88
C ILE A 152 -3.25 2.63 3.14
N CYS A 153 -2.03 2.81 3.64
CA CYS A 153 -1.11 1.69 3.85
C CYS A 153 -1.65 0.67 4.86
N ALA A 154 -2.25 1.14 5.95
CA ALA A 154 -2.80 0.26 6.99
C ALA A 154 -4.19 -0.27 6.64
N VAL A 155 -5.05 0.58 6.04
CA VAL A 155 -6.48 0.29 5.89
C VAL A 155 -6.79 -0.55 4.66
N VAL A 156 -6.03 -0.45 3.55
CA VAL A 156 -6.36 -1.15 2.30
C VAL A 156 -6.46 -2.66 2.49
N PHE A 157 -5.46 -3.30 3.09
CA PHE A 157 -5.47 -4.75 3.28
C PHE A 157 -6.54 -5.23 4.26
N VAL A 158 -6.82 -4.44 5.31
CA VAL A 158 -7.90 -4.72 6.25
C VAL A 158 -9.25 -4.61 5.56
N LEU A 159 -9.47 -3.55 4.78
CA LEU A 159 -10.69 -3.33 4.02
C LEU A 159 -10.94 -4.45 3.01
N LEU A 160 -9.90 -4.86 2.27
CA LEU A 160 -9.97 -5.98 1.32
C LEU A 160 -10.34 -7.28 2.04
N SER A 161 -9.74 -7.56 3.20
CA SER A 161 -10.02 -8.78 3.96
C SER A 161 -11.44 -8.82 4.53
N GLU A 162 -12.02 -7.67 4.87
CA GLU A 162 -13.38 -7.56 5.38
C GLU A 162 -14.43 -7.62 4.25
N MET A 163 -14.08 -7.15 3.06
CA MET A 163 -14.99 -7.08 1.91
C MET A 163 -15.24 -8.45 1.26
N TYR A 164 -14.28 -9.38 1.39
CA TYR A 164 -14.38 -10.69 0.75
C TYR A 164 -14.94 -11.75 1.68
N PRO A 165 -15.87 -12.61 1.20
CA PRO A 165 -16.34 -13.79 1.93
C PRO A 165 -15.18 -14.71 2.29
N THR A 166 -15.23 -15.33 3.46
CA THR A 166 -14.14 -16.18 3.98
C THR A 166 -13.71 -17.29 3.02
N LYS A 167 -14.64 -17.88 2.28
CA LYS A 167 -14.39 -18.99 1.34
C LYS A 167 -13.52 -18.62 0.13
N VAL A 168 -13.55 -17.35 -0.28
CA VAL A 168 -12.80 -16.86 -1.47
C VAL A 168 -11.80 -15.79 -1.11
N ARG A 169 -11.68 -15.44 0.16
CA ARG A 169 -10.83 -14.34 0.65
C ARG A 169 -9.37 -14.50 0.23
N GLY A 170 -8.80 -15.68 0.38
CA GLY A 170 -7.41 -15.96 0.01
C GLY A 170 -7.15 -15.65 -1.47
N LEU A 171 -7.97 -16.22 -2.35
CA LEU A 171 -7.85 -16.02 -3.80
C LEU A 171 -8.11 -14.57 -4.22
N ALA A 172 -9.15 -13.94 -3.66
CA ALA A 172 -9.49 -12.54 -3.97
C ALA A 172 -8.40 -11.57 -3.50
N MET A 173 -7.82 -11.77 -2.32
CA MET A 173 -6.69 -10.98 -1.83
C MET A 173 -5.42 -11.18 -2.67
N SER A 174 -5.17 -12.39 -3.15
CA SER A 174 -4.03 -12.65 -4.05
C SER A 174 -4.18 -11.90 -5.37
N ILE A 175 -5.38 -11.87 -5.95
CA ILE A 175 -5.69 -11.10 -7.18
C ILE A 175 -5.50 -9.60 -6.93
N ALA A 176 -6.02 -9.08 -5.83
CA ALA A 176 -5.86 -7.66 -5.48
C ALA A 176 -4.39 -7.31 -5.21
N GLY A 177 -3.64 -8.18 -4.53
CA GLY A 177 -2.20 -8.02 -4.31
C GLY A 177 -1.40 -8.04 -5.60
N PHE A 178 -1.72 -8.93 -6.54
CA PHE A 178 -1.09 -8.96 -7.87
C PHE A 178 -1.38 -7.66 -8.65
N ALA A 179 -2.62 -7.19 -8.63
CA ALA A 179 -3.01 -5.93 -9.26
C ALA A 179 -2.30 -4.72 -8.63
N LEU A 180 -2.10 -4.74 -7.31
CA LEU A 180 -1.32 -3.72 -6.59
C LEU A 180 0.12 -3.64 -7.13
N TRP A 181 0.80 -4.77 -7.29
CA TRP A 181 2.16 -4.81 -7.83
C TRP A 181 2.23 -4.38 -9.30
N ILE A 182 1.24 -4.73 -10.11
CA ILE A 182 1.12 -4.21 -11.49
C ILE A 182 0.98 -2.68 -11.46
N GLY A 183 0.14 -2.13 -10.58
CA GLY A 183 -0.01 -0.69 -10.41
C GLY A 183 1.30 0.00 -10.03
N THR A 184 2.05 -0.55 -9.09
CA THR A 184 3.38 -0.06 -8.69
C THR A 184 4.34 -0.05 -9.89
N TYR A 185 4.41 -1.18 -10.61
CA TYR A 185 5.29 -1.33 -11.78
C TYR A 185 4.98 -0.31 -12.89
N LEU A 186 3.71 -0.08 -13.19
CA LEU A 186 3.30 0.91 -14.20
C LEU A 186 3.71 2.34 -13.83
N ILE A 187 3.63 2.68 -12.54
CA ILE A 187 4.06 4.01 -12.05
C ILE A 187 5.57 4.16 -12.18
N GLU A 188 6.34 3.12 -11.85
CA GLU A 188 7.80 3.18 -11.89
C GLU A 188 8.34 3.24 -13.32
N ILE A 189 7.76 2.48 -14.26
CA ILE A 189 8.14 2.58 -15.68
C ILE A 189 7.84 3.97 -16.23
N GLY A 190 6.66 4.53 -15.90
CA GLY A 190 6.30 5.87 -16.37
C GLY A 190 7.29 6.96 -15.95
N ARG A 191 8.03 6.73 -14.85
CA ARG A 191 9.05 7.66 -14.33
C ARG A 191 10.45 7.41 -14.89
N ALA A 192 10.77 6.19 -15.30
CA ALA A 192 12.07 5.87 -15.88
C ALA A 192 12.28 6.52 -17.25
N HIS A 193 11.23 7.08 -17.84
CA HIS A 193 11.24 7.76 -19.14
C HIS A 193 11.15 9.30 -19.04
N VAL A 194 11.13 9.86 -17.81
CA VAL A 194 11.16 11.31 -17.53
C VAL A 194 12.47 11.69 -16.84
#